data_241f2b3c09fddeb080ff7d29dc0c7085
#
_entry.id   241f2b3c09fddeb080ff7d29dc0c7085
#
_cell.length_a   1.000
_cell.length_b   1.000
_cell.length_c   1.000
_cell.angle_alpha   90.00
_cell.angle_beta   90.00
_cell.angle_gamma   90.00
#
_symmetry.space_group_name_H-M   'P 1'
#
loop_
_entity.id
_entity.type
_entity.pdbx_description
1 polymer ?
#
loop_
_entity_poly.entity_id
_entity_poly.type
_entity_poly.pdbx_seq_one_letter_code
_entity_poly.pdbx_strand_id
1 'polypeptide(L)'
;TGKKLREAYRKMQMVFQTPTDSFDPRCTLGDGVAESLINHGMSKKEARKETIRLLGLCGLEEEFAKRYPHEVSGGQCQRAAIARAIAIKPKVLILDEATSALDVTVQEDILNLLTDLKEEMDMSYLFICHDIALVQNFCDRVLVMYHGKIVEEGAPDEVIRHPKESYTKNLIDSIL
;
A
#
# COMPACT_ATOMS: atom_id res chain seq x y z
N THR A 1 26.02 7.71 6.15
CA THR A 1 24.80 8.31 5.57
C THR A 1 24.12 7.36 4.58
N GLY A 2 24.79 6.88 3.52
CA GLY A 2 24.17 6.03 2.50
C GLY A 2 23.74 4.65 3.01
N LYS A 3 24.50 4.00 3.90
CA LYS A 3 24.17 2.66 4.44
C LYS A 3 22.92 2.69 5.34
N LYS A 4 22.84 3.66 6.25
CA LYS A 4 21.67 3.85 7.13
C LYS A 4 20.39 4.16 6.34
N LEU A 5 20.49 4.95 5.28
CA LEU A 5 19.36 5.30 4.41
C LEU A 5 18.85 4.07 3.65
N ARG A 6 19.76 3.26 3.07
CA ARG A 6 19.38 1.99 2.42
C ARG A 6 18.71 1.01 3.39
N GLU A 7 19.18 0.95 4.64
CA GLU A 7 18.57 0.12 5.66
C GLU A 7 17.17 0.61 6.03
N ALA A 8 16.95 1.92 6.12
CA ALA A 8 15.63 2.49 6.34
C ALA A 8 14.67 2.15 5.18
N TYR A 9 15.10 2.33 3.92
CA TYR A 9 14.31 1.96 2.75
C TYR A 9 13.98 0.46 2.68
N ARG A 10 14.83 -0.41 3.20
CA ARG A 10 14.51 -1.84 3.30
C ARG A 10 13.39 -2.14 4.29
N LYS A 11 13.31 -1.36 5.37
CA LYS A 11 12.30 -1.54 6.43
C LYS A 11 10.98 -0.87 6.11
N MET A 12 10.96 0.08 5.19
CA MET A 12 9.80 0.90 4.88
C MET A 12 9.62 1.01 3.37
N GLN A 13 8.49 0.58 2.88
CA GLN A 13 8.11 0.65 1.48
C GLN A 13 6.83 1.46 1.33
N MET A 14 6.54 1.90 0.11
CA MET A 14 5.39 2.75 -0.17
C MET A 14 4.66 2.29 -1.42
N VAL A 15 3.34 2.30 -1.34
CA VAL A 15 2.42 2.12 -2.45
C VAL A 15 1.75 3.47 -2.70
N PHE A 16 1.83 3.95 -3.94
CA PHE A 16 1.34 5.27 -4.35
C PHE A 16 -0.10 5.21 -4.81
N GLN A 17 -0.76 6.36 -4.82
CA GLN A 17 -2.13 6.57 -5.27
C GLN A 17 -2.36 6.08 -6.71
N THR A 18 -1.43 6.36 -7.62
CA THR A 18 -1.50 5.96 -9.03
C THR A 18 -0.54 4.79 -9.28
N PRO A 19 -1.01 3.55 -9.26
CA PRO A 19 -0.13 2.38 -9.37
C PRO A 19 0.58 2.30 -10.72
N THR A 20 -0.05 2.73 -11.81
CA THR A 20 0.53 2.75 -13.16
C THR A 20 1.76 3.64 -13.25
N ASP A 21 1.76 4.80 -12.59
CA ASP A 21 2.88 5.76 -12.62
C ASP A 21 4.08 5.25 -11.81
N SER A 22 3.87 4.25 -10.98
CA SER A 22 4.92 3.66 -10.16
C SER A 22 5.74 2.58 -10.88
N PHE A 23 5.31 2.14 -12.08
CA PHE A 23 6.04 1.20 -12.94
C PHE A 23 6.62 1.89 -14.17
N ASP A 24 7.78 1.43 -14.65
CA ASP A 24 8.27 1.84 -15.98
C ASP A 24 7.34 1.21 -17.05
N PRO A 25 6.68 2.04 -17.90
CA PRO A 25 5.72 1.53 -18.89
C PRO A 25 6.36 0.62 -19.97
N ARG A 26 7.70 0.60 -20.05
CA ARG A 26 8.47 -0.24 -20.98
C ARG A 26 8.83 -1.59 -20.39
N CYS A 27 8.60 -1.80 -19.09
CA CYS A 27 8.90 -3.03 -18.36
C CYS A 27 7.60 -3.76 -18.01
N THR A 28 7.67 -5.08 -17.91
CA THR A 28 6.53 -5.87 -17.43
C THR A 28 6.32 -5.67 -15.92
N LEU A 29 5.13 -6.00 -15.42
CA LEU A 29 4.85 -5.99 -13.98
C LEU A 29 5.81 -6.91 -13.23
N GLY A 30 6.11 -8.08 -13.83
CA GLY A 30 7.07 -9.03 -13.26
C GLY A 30 8.49 -8.46 -13.19
N ASP A 31 8.93 -7.71 -14.19
CA ASP A 31 10.24 -7.06 -14.15
C ASP A 31 10.30 -6.02 -13.02
N GLY A 32 9.24 -5.23 -12.84
CA GLY A 32 9.14 -4.22 -11.78
C GLY A 32 9.18 -4.84 -10.37
N VAL A 33 8.54 -5.99 -10.16
CA VAL A 33 8.62 -6.72 -8.88
C VAL A 33 10.00 -7.34 -8.69
N ALA A 34 10.55 -7.99 -9.73
CA ALA A 34 11.84 -8.66 -9.69
C ALA A 34 13.01 -7.71 -9.44
N GLU A 35 12.92 -6.47 -9.92
CA GLU A 35 13.96 -5.45 -9.73
C GLU A 35 14.28 -5.24 -8.25
N SER A 36 13.26 -5.13 -7.40
CA SER A 36 13.45 -4.98 -5.95
C SER A 36 14.24 -6.15 -5.36
N LEU A 37 13.93 -7.39 -5.76
CA LEU A 37 14.60 -8.60 -5.30
C LEU A 37 16.06 -8.68 -5.77
N ILE A 38 16.29 -8.37 -7.05
CA ILE A 38 17.65 -8.39 -7.66
C ILE A 38 18.54 -7.33 -7.01
N ASN A 39 18.03 -6.12 -6.78
CA ASN A 39 18.76 -5.05 -6.12
C ASN A 39 19.12 -5.39 -4.65
N HIS A 40 18.42 -6.38 -4.06
CA HIS A 40 18.72 -6.91 -2.74
C HIS A 40 19.58 -8.20 -2.77
N GLY A 41 20.16 -8.54 -3.93
CA GLY A 41 21.17 -9.60 -4.07
C GLY A 41 20.63 -10.96 -4.48
N MET A 42 19.33 -11.06 -4.82
CA MET A 42 18.75 -12.30 -5.33
C MET A 42 19.19 -12.54 -6.79
N SER A 43 19.47 -13.77 -7.17
CA SER A 43 19.76 -14.10 -8.57
C SER A 43 18.53 -13.89 -9.45
N LYS A 44 18.73 -13.57 -10.74
CA LYS A 44 17.60 -13.37 -11.68
C LYS A 44 16.63 -14.54 -11.73
N LYS A 45 17.15 -15.76 -11.65
CA LYS A 45 16.31 -16.98 -11.69
C LYS A 45 15.44 -17.11 -10.43
N GLU A 46 16.01 -16.86 -9.27
CA GLU A 46 15.28 -16.90 -7.98
C GLU A 46 14.29 -15.74 -7.89
N ALA A 47 14.71 -14.52 -8.27
CA ALA A 47 13.84 -13.35 -8.30
C ALA A 47 12.60 -13.59 -9.16
N ARG A 48 12.74 -14.20 -10.35
CA ARG A 48 11.59 -14.53 -11.20
C ARG A 48 10.63 -15.52 -10.54
N LYS A 49 11.13 -16.55 -9.87
CA LYS A 49 10.29 -17.51 -9.14
C LYS A 49 9.57 -16.83 -7.97
N GLU A 50 10.29 -16.02 -7.22
CA GLU A 50 9.70 -15.30 -6.08
C GLU A 50 8.70 -14.24 -6.53
N THR A 51 8.92 -13.56 -7.66
CA THR A 51 7.96 -12.63 -8.28
C THR A 51 6.62 -13.32 -8.56
N ILE A 52 6.62 -14.50 -9.17
CA ILE A 52 5.39 -15.26 -9.44
C ILE A 52 4.66 -15.59 -8.13
N ARG A 53 5.41 -16.02 -7.10
CA ARG A 53 4.84 -16.30 -5.77
C ARG A 53 4.20 -15.06 -5.15
N LEU A 54 4.87 -13.90 -5.23
CA LEU A 54 4.38 -12.63 -4.68
C LEU A 54 3.15 -12.11 -5.42
N LEU A 55 3.14 -12.21 -6.74
CA LEU A 55 1.96 -11.88 -7.55
C LEU A 55 0.77 -12.79 -7.16
N GLY A 56 1.02 -14.10 -6.99
CA GLY A 56 0.01 -15.05 -6.52
C GLY A 56 -0.53 -14.71 -5.13
N LEU A 57 0.31 -14.31 -4.18
CA LEU A 57 -0.11 -13.79 -2.87
C LEU A 57 -1.04 -12.59 -2.99
N CYS A 58 -0.82 -11.74 -3.99
CA CYS A 58 -1.66 -10.58 -4.26
C CYS A 58 -2.86 -10.91 -5.17
N GLY A 59 -3.18 -12.20 -5.40
CA GLY A 59 -4.33 -12.62 -6.19
C GLY A 59 -4.18 -12.41 -7.70
N LEU A 60 -2.93 -12.38 -8.20
CA LEU A 60 -2.62 -12.29 -9.63
C LEU A 60 -2.03 -13.62 -10.12
N GLU A 61 -2.56 -14.14 -11.23
CA GLU A 61 -2.04 -15.33 -11.87
C GLU A 61 -0.66 -15.09 -12.51
N GLU A 62 0.10 -16.18 -12.77
CA GLU A 62 1.45 -16.12 -13.32
C GLU A 62 1.56 -15.30 -14.60
N GLU A 63 0.52 -15.32 -15.44
CA GLU A 63 0.51 -14.59 -16.71
C GLU A 63 0.67 -13.08 -16.55
N PHE A 64 0.22 -12.52 -15.40
CA PHE A 64 0.37 -11.08 -15.11
C PHE A 64 1.83 -10.65 -15.00
N ALA A 65 2.74 -11.56 -14.69
CA ALA A 65 4.17 -11.27 -14.70
C ALA A 65 4.70 -10.82 -16.09
N LYS A 66 3.98 -11.16 -17.16
CA LYS A 66 4.36 -10.83 -18.55
C LYS A 66 3.58 -9.63 -19.11
N ARG A 67 2.59 -9.12 -18.38
CA ARG A 67 1.78 -7.97 -18.78
C ARG A 67 2.50 -6.66 -18.48
N TYR A 68 2.25 -5.67 -19.33
CA TYR A 68 2.71 -4.30 -19.10
C TYR A 68 1.66 -3.54 -18.28
N PRO A 69 2.06 -2.45 -17.59
CA PRO A 69 1.14 -1.67 -16.76
C PRO A 69 -0.12 -1.18 -17.48
N HIS A 70 -0.01 -0.88 -18.78
CA HIS A 70 -1.12 -0.41 -19.62
C HIS A 70 -2.03 -1.52 -20.15
N GLU A 71 -1.70 -2.80 -19.91
CA GLU A 71 -2.47 -3.97 -20.35
C GLU A 71 -3.37 -4.55 -19.24
N VAL A 72 -3.37 -3.94 -18.06
CA VAL A 72 -4.07 -4.42 -16.87
C VAL A 72 -5.00 -3.36 -16.29
N SER A 73 -6.02 -3.79 -15.52
CA SER A 73 -6.90 -2.86 -14.81
C SER A 73 -6.17 -2.13 -13.68
N GLY A 74 -6.73 -1.01 -13.21
CA GLY A 74 -6.20 -0.26 -12.08
C GLY A 74 -6.00 -1.13 -10.83
N GLY A 75 -6.99 -1.95 -10.47
CA GLY A 75 -6.91 -2.87 -9.34
C GLY A 75 -5.84 -3.97 -9.51
N GLN A 76 -5.68 -4.50 -10.74
CA GLN A 76 -4.62 -5.47 -11.03
C GLN A 76 -3.23 -4.81 -10.93
N CYS A 77 -3.08 -3.60 -11.45
CA CYS A 77 -1.84 -2.84 -11.31
C CYS A 77 -1.54 -2.53 -9.84
N GLN A 78 -2.56 -2.19 -9.05
CA GLN A 78 -2.43 -1.96 -7.60
C GLN A 78 -1.96 -3.22 -6.85
N ARG A 79 -2.52 -4.38 -7.15
CA ARG A 79 -2.08 -5.67 -6.60
C ARG A 79 -0.61 -5.96 -6.95
N ALA A 80 -0.17 -5.65 -8.17
CA ALA A 80 1.22 -5.77 -8.58
C ALA A 80 2.13 -4.76 -7.85
N ALA A 81 1.67 -3.53 -7.60
CA ALA A 81 2.41 -2.54 -6.82
C ALA A 81 2.57 -2.96 -5.35
N ILE A 82 1.53 -3.57 -4.76
CA ILE A 82 1.61 -4.17 -3.43
C ILE A 82 2.62 -5.33 -3.44
N ALA A 83 2.55 -6.25 -4.41
CA ALA A 83 3.51 -7.35 -4.55
C ALA A 83 4.96 -6.86 -4.62
N ARG A 84 5.22 -5.77 -5.37
CA ARG A 84 6.54 -5.13 -5.44
C ARG A 84 6.98 -4.55 -4.10
N ALA A 85 6.08 -3.88 -3.38
CA ALA A 85 6.39 -3.25 -2.11
C ALA A 85 6.72 -4.28 -1.01
N ILE A 86 6.00 -5.42 -0.98
CA ILE A 86 6.25 -6.49 0.01
C ILE A 86 7.42 -7.40 -0.35
N ALA A 87 7.97 -7.30 -1.57
CA ALA A 87 9.02 -8.19 -2.08
C ALA A 87 10.26 -8.28 -1.18
N ILE A 88 10.63 -7.17 -0.54
CA ILE A 88 11.79 -7.10 0.36
C ILE A 88 11.43 -7.26 1.83
N LYS A 89 10.21 -7.70 2.14
CA LYS A 89 9.68 -7.93 3.48
C LYS A 89 9.86 -6.71 4.41
N PRO A 90 9.25 -5.57 4.08
CA PRO A 90 9.34 -4.37 4.91
C PRO A 90 8.68 -4.61 6.27
N LYS A 91 9.05 -3.77 7.26
CA LYS A 91 8.37 -3.73 8.56
C LYS A 91 7.21 -2.73 8.56
N VAL A 92 7.28 -1.73 7.70
CA VAL A 92 6.25 -0.69 7.56
C VAL A 92 5.91 -0.54 6.08
N LEU A 93 4.63 -0.62 5.75
CA LEU A 93 4.10 -0.31 4.43
C LEU A 93 3.29 0.99 4.50
N ILE A 94 3.73 2.01 3.76
CA ILE A 94 2.99 3.26 3.61
C ILE A 94 2.04 3.10 2.42
N LEU A 95 0.78 3.36 2.66
CA LEU A 95 -0.31 3.27 1.68
C LEU A 95 -0.86 4.69 1.48
N ASP A 96 -0.35 5.37 0.43
CA ASP A 96 -0.72 6.76 0.15
C ASP A 96 -1.88 6.79 -0.83
N GLU A 97 -3.10 6.99 -0.29
CA GLU A 97 -4.36 6.95 -1.03
C GLU A 97 -4.48 5.72 -1.96
N ALA A 98 -3.90 4.61 -1.53
CA ALA A 98 -3.69 3.42 -2.36
C ALA A 98 -4.98 2.75 -2.88
N THR A 99 -6.14 3.18 -2.42
CA THR A 99 -7.45 2.65 -2.82
C THR A 99 -8.40 3.71 -3.39
N SER A 100 -8.06 5.01 -3.33
CA SER A 100 -8.96 6.12 -3.66
C SER A 100 -9.38 6.17 -5.14
N ALA A 101 -8.54 5.64 -6.04
CA ALA A 101 -8.81 5.62 -7.49
C ALA A 101 -9.54 4.35 -7.96
N LEU A 102 -9.95 3.47 -7.04
CA LEU A 102 -10.60 2.19 -7.35
C LEU A 102 -12.10 2.28 -7.08
N ASP A 103 -12.88 1.46 -7.78
CA ASP A 103 -14.29 1.26 -7.44
C ASP A 103 -14.43 0.53 -6.09
N VAL A 104 -15.61 0.68 -5.46
CA VAL A 104 -15.86 0.21 -4.09
C VAL A 104 -15.57 -1.29 -3.91
N THR A 105 -15.94 -2.12 -4.88
CA THR A 105 -15.73 -3.57 -4.80
C THR A 105 -14.24 -3.91 -4.84
N VAL A 106 -13.50 -3.28 -5.76
CA VAL A 106 -12.05 -3.49 -5.88
C VAL A 106 -11.31 -2.93 -4.66
N GLN A 107 -11.79 -1.82 -4.11
CA GLN A 107 -11.25 -1.26 -2.85
C GLN A 107 -11.39 -2.26 -1.70
N GLU A 108 -12.57 -2.86 -1.52
CA GLU A 108 -12.82 -3.88 -0.49
C GLU A 108 -11.90 -5.09 -0.68
N ASP A 109 -11.75 -5.57 -1.90
CA ASP A 109 -10.84 -6.67 -2.22
C ASP A 109 -9.37 -6.36 -1.89
N ILE A 110 -8.93 -5.12 -2.11
CA ILE A 110 -7.56 -4.69 -1.75
C ILE A 110 -7.40 -4.58 -0.24
N LEU A 111 -8.41 -4.11 0.50
CA LEU A 111 -8.35 -4.05 1.97
C LEU A 111 -8.31 -5.43 2.60
N ASN A 112 -9.08 -6.38 2.08
CA ASN A 112 -9.04 -7.79 2.51
C ASN A 112 -7.64 -8.38 2.26
N LEU A 113 -7.08 -8.18 1.07
CA LEU A 113 -5.71 -8.59 0.75
C LEU A 113 -4.69 -7.98 1.74
N LEU A 114 -4.79 -6.69 2.05
CA LEU A 114 -3.89 -6.03 2.98
C LEU A 114 -4.03 -6.58 4.40
N THR A 115 -5.24 -6.94 4.82
CA THR A 115 -5.49 -7.59 6.12
C THR A 115 -4.76 -8.93 6.19
N ASP A 116 -4.92 -9.79 5.19
CA ASP A 116 -4.26 -11.09 5.11
C ASP A 116 -2.74 -10.94 5.12
N LEU A 117 -2.20 -10.00 4.34
CA LEU A 117 -0.76 -9.74 4.28
C LEU A 117 -0.20 -9.19 5.60
N LYS A 118 -0.98 -8.38 6.35
CA LYS A 118 -0.58 -7.87 7.68
C LYS A 118 -0.32 -9.01 8.64
N GLU A 119 -1.23 -9.99 8.66
CA GLU A 119 -1.13 -11.16 9.54
C GLU A 119 0.02 -12.10 9.10
N GLU A 120 0.13 -12.39 7.79
CA GLU A 120 1.13 -13.33 7.27
C GLU A 120 2.58 -12.80 7.41
N MET A 121 2.78 -11.49 7.25
CA MET A 121 4.12 -10.90 7.13
C MET A 121 4.57 -10.10 8.35
N ASP A 122 3.78 -9.99 9.42
CA ASP A 122 4.09 -9.20 10.63
C ASP A 122 4.52 -7.77 10.29
N MET A 123 3.69 -7.08 9.50
CA MET A 123 3.91 -5.70 9.05
C MET A 123 2.99 -4.71 9.78
N SER A 124 3.45 -3.47 9.90
CA SER A 124 2.62 -2.34 10.28
C SER A 124 2.27 -1.50 9.06
N TYR A 125 1.07 -0.93 9.02
CA TYR A 125 0.64 -0.02 7.96
C TYR A 125 0.58 1.42 8.45
N LEU A 126 1.03 2.33 7.60
CA LEU A 126 0.71 3.75 7.69
C LEU A 126 -0.22 4.07 6.51
N PHE A 127 -1.51 4.19 6.80
CA PHE A 127 -2.54 4.43 5.80
C PHE A 127 -2.85 5.93 5.72
N ILE A 128 -2.66 6.53 4.56
CA ILE A 128 -3.01 7.93 4.28
C ILE A 128 -4.26 7.89 3.42
N CYS A 129 -5.37 8.41 3.91
CA CYS A 129 -6.64 8.44 3.19
C CYS A 129 -7.53 9.58 3.71
N HIS A 130 -8.60 9.86 2.97
CA HIS A 130 -9.64 10.80 3.33
C HIS A 130 -11.00 10.11 3.61
N ASP A 131 -11.07 8.78 3.53
CA ASP A 131 -12.27 8.00 3.76
C ASP A 131 -12.38 7.60 5.23
N ILE A 132 -13.32 8.22 5.95
CA ILE A 132 -13.55 7.99 7.39
C ILE A 132 -14.10 6.58 7.64
N ALA A 133 -14.95 6.05 6.76
CA ALA A 133 -15.49 4.70 6.91
C ALA A 133 -14.39 3.64 6.82
N LEU A 134 -13.44 3.82 5.91
CA LEU A 134 -12.26 2.98 5.80
C LEU A 134 -11.42 3.07 7.08
N VAL A 135 -11.14 4.28 7.55
CA VAL A 135 -10.37 4.50 8.78
C VAL A 135 -10.99 3.78 9.96
N GLN A 136 -12.31 3.88 10.12
CA GLN A 136 -13.04 3.26 11.23
C GLN A 136 -12.96 1.72 11.23
N ASN A 137 -12.98 1.12 10.03
CA ASN A 137 -13.03 -0.34 9.90
C ASN A 137 -11.64 -0.99 9.79
N PHE A 138 -10.62 -0.25 9.36
CA PHE A 138 -9.34 -0.83 9.00
C PHE A 138 -8.18 -0.41 9.93
N CYS A 139 -8.27 0.77 10.58
CA CYS A 139 -7.18 1.33 11.35
C CYS A 139 -7.32 1.07 12.86
N ASP A 140 -6.19 0.80 13.52
CA ASP A 140 -6.12 0.67 14.99
C ASP A 140 -5.97 2.04 15.69
N ARG A 141 -5.43 3.05 14.96
CA ARG A 141 -5.16 4.40 15.46
C ARG A 141 -5.25 5.41 14.34
N VAL A 142 -5.75 6.59 14.65
CA VAL A 142 -5.91 7.72 13.73
C VAL A 142 -5.06 8.90 14.15
N LEU A 143 -4.46 9.56 13.17
CA LEU A 143 -3.77 10.84 13.30
C LEU A 143 -4.43 11.82 12.34
N VAL A 144 -5.10 12.86 12.86
CA VAL A 144 -5.67 13.93 12.03
C VAL A 144 -4.59 14.99 11.80
N MET A 145 -4.31 15.26 10.53
CA MET A 145 -3.28 16.21 10.12
C MET A 145 -3.91 17.48 9.52
N TYR A 146 -3.48 18.63 9.98
CA TYR A 146 -3.90 19.94 9.47
C TYR A 146 -2.71 20.90 9.37
N HIS A 147 -2.53 21.52 8.20
CA HIS A 147 -1.40 22.42 7.93
C HIS A 147 -0.03 21.85 8.35
N GLY A 148 0.22 20.57 8.07
CA GLY A 148 1.49 19.91 8.37
C GLY A 148 1.71 19.55 9.84
N LYS A 149 0.69 19.66 10.70
CA LYS A 149 0.74 19.29 12.11
C LYS A 149 -0.32 18.25 12.44
N ILE A 150 0.02 17.33 13.32
CA ILE A 150 -0.96 16.45 13.93
C ILE A 150 -1.74 17.29 14.95
N VAL A 151 -3.04 17.42 14.73
CA VAL A 151 -3.94 18.21 15.58
C VAL A 151 -4.73 17.34 16.55
N GLU A 152 -5.03 16.11 16.15
CA GLU A 152 -5.76 15.15 16.99
C GLU A 152 -5.25 13.73 16.73
N GLU A 153 -5.28 12.87 17.76
CA GLU A 153 -4.95 11.45 17.65
C GLU A 153 -5.75 10.62 18.64
N GLY A 154 -6.04 9.36 18.29
CA GLY A 154 -6.76 8.43 19.16
C GLY A 154 -7.19 7.17 18.44
N ALA A 155 -8.02 6.37 19.11
CA ALA A 155 -8.73 5.27 18.48
C ALA A 155 -9.77 5.83 17.47
N PRO A 156 -10.05 5.13 16.34
CA PRO A 156 -10.99 5.61 15.33
C PRO A 156 -12.35 6.03 15.92
N ASP A 157 -12.94 5.17 16.72
CA ASP A 157 -14.25 5.46 17.36
C ASP A 157 -14.23 6.71 18.24
N GLU A 158 -13.13 6.96 18.96
CA GLU A 158 -13.01 8.14 19.81
C GLU A 158 -12.91 9.42 18.98
N VAL A 159 -12.02 9.42 17.98
CA VAL A 159 -11.77 10.59 17.12
C VAL A 159 -12.98 10.91 16.24
N ILE A 160 -13.69 9.88 15.74
CA ILE A 160 -14.82 10.07 14.83
C ILE A 160 -16.10 10.45 15.61
N ARG A 161 -16.38 9.80 16.73
CA ARG A 161 -17.63 10.03 17.48
C ARG A 161 -17.53 11.18 18.48
N HIS A 162 -16.35 11.46 18.98
CA HIS A 162 -16.09 12.47 20.02
C HIS A 162 -14.89 13.37 19.66
N PRO A 163 -14.90 14.00 18.46
CA PRO A 163 -13.80 14.85 18.05
C PRO A 163 -13.63 16.05 18.99
N LYS A 164 -12.40 16.30 19.39
CA LYS A 164 -12.05 17.40 20.31
C LYS A 164 -11.69 18.67 19.54
N GLU A 165 -10.95 18.50 18.45
CA GLU A 165 -10.46 19.61 17.64
C GLU A 165 -11.53 20.12 16.65
N SER A 166 -11.59 21.44 16.47
CA SER A 166 -12.56 22.07 15.59
C SER A 166 -12.40 21.65 14.12
N TYR A 167 -11.16 21.45 13.68
CA TYR A 167 -10.89 20.97 12.32
C TYR A 167 -11.42 19.55 12.12
N THR A 168 -11.19 18.64 13.09
CA THR A 168 -11.69 17.28 13.05
C THR A 168 -13.22 17.23 12.98
N LYS A 169 -13.90 18.07 13.76
CA LYS A 169 -15.38 18.20 13.71
C LYS A 169 -15.84 18.58 12.30
N ASN A 170 -15.27 19.66 11.75
CA ASN A 170 -15.63 20.13 10.42
C ASN A 170 -15.33 19.09 9.33
N LEU A 171 -14.23 18.32 9.47
CA LEU A 171 -13.87 17.25 8.53
C LEU A 171 -14.92 16.15 8.54
N ILE A 172 -15.34 15.71 9.73
CA ILE A 172 -16.36 14.67 9.90
C ILE A 172 -17.73 15.16 9.38
N ASP A 173 -18.15 16.37 9.77
CA ASP A 173 -19.42 16.96 9.36
C ASP A 173 -19.52 17.19 7.83
N SER A 174 -18.39 17.27 7.13
CA SER A 174 -18.36 17.44 5.68
C SER A 174 -18.49 16.14 4.89
N ILE A 175 -18.38 14.98 5.57
CA ILE A 175 -18.37 13.64 4.94
C ILE A 175 -19.66 12.87 5.28
N LEU A 176 -20.26 13.15 6.42
CA LEU A 176 -21.54 12.59 6.87
C LEU A 176 -22.71 13.46 6.38
#